data_6973f470e9a0990865bee112fe34fe77
#
_entry.id   6973f470e9a0990865bee112fe34fe77
#
_cell.length_a   1.000
_cell.length_b   1.000
_cell.length_c   1.000
_cell.angle_alpha   90.00
_cell.angle_beta   90.00
_cell.angle_gamma   90.00
#
_symmetry.space_group_name_H-M   'P 1'
#
loop_
_entity.id
_entity.type
_entity.pdbx_description
1 polymer ?
#
loop_
_entity_poly.entity_id
_entity_poly.type
_entity_poly.pdbx_seq_one_letter_code
_entity_poly.pdbx_strand_id
1 'polypeptide(L)'
;MSRFITVLLGVTFFIMTTAANATSDNGAGQTLLLETSQGQVEIKMLPELAPKHVARITELASNGFYDGIIFHRVIPGFMAQTGDPDGTGMGGSGQKLEAEFTDYEYRDGTVGMA
;
A
#
# COMPACT_ATOMS: atom_id res chain seq x y z
N MET A 1 35.27 -23.35 -17.50
CA MET A 1 34.39 -22.71 -18.51
C MET A 1 32.93 -23.07 -18.33
N SER A 2 32.60 -24.25 -17.91
CA SER A 2 31.21 -24.69 -17.70
C SER A 2 30.53 -24.17 -16.41
N ARG A 3 31.27 -23.47 -15.60
CA ARG A 3 30.78 -23.06 -14.27
C ARG A 3 29.79 -21.91 -14.27
N PHE A 4 29.69 -21.19 -15.35
CA PHE A 4 28.83 -20.01 -15.43
C PHE A 4 27.36 -20.34 -15.71
N ILE A 5 27.11 -21.48 -16.27
CA ILE A 5 25.74 -21.86 -16.67
C ILE A 5 24.88 -22.24 -15.46
N THR A 6 25.49 -22.82 -14.46
CA THR A 6 24.77 -23.32 -13.30
C THR A 6 24.24 -22.20 -12.39
N VAL A 7 24.94 -21.08 -12.34
CA VAL A 7 24.55 -19.93 -11.51
C VAL A 7 23.35 -19.21 -12.11
N LEU A 8 23.32 -19.11 -13.41
CA LEU A 8 22.23 -18.43 -14.11
C LEU A 8 20.89 -19.16 -13.95
N LEU A 9 20.93 -20.45 -13.93
CA LEU A 9 19.71 -21.25 -13.78
C LEU A 9 19.09 -21.12 -12.40
N GLY A 10 19.90 -21.01 -11.38
CA GLY A 10 19.42 -20.84 -10.01
C GLY A 10 18.71 -19.50 -9.78
N VAL A 11 19.19 -18.45 -10.40
CA VAL A 11 18.60 -17.11 -10.26
C VAL A 11 17.25 -17.04 -10.95
N THR A 12 17.12 -17.62 -12.11
CA THR A 12 15.88 -17.60 -12.86
C THR A 12 14.77 -18.35 -12.14
N PHE A 13 15.10 -19.46 -11.54
CA PHE A 13 14.13 -20.26 -10.80
C PHE A 13 13.61 -19.53 -9.55
N PHE A 14 14.49 -18.82 -8.88
CA PHE A 14 14.13 -18.08 -7.66
C PHE A 14 13.10 -16.98 -7.93
N ILE A 15 13.23 -16.28 -9.04
CA ILE A 15 12.30 -15.21 -9.41
C ILE A 15 10.88 -15.75 -9.65
N MET A 16 10.77 -16.91 -10.24
CA MET A 16 9.47 -17.50 -10.50
C MET A 16 8.75 -17.96 -9.24
N THR A 17 9.49 -18.41 -8.25
CA THR A 17 8.90 -18.89 -7.01
C THR A 17 8.28 -17.77 -6.17
N THR A 18 8.90 -16.60 -6.20
CA THR A 18 8.36 -15.44 -5.49
C THR A 18 7.09 -14.88 -6.12
N ALA A 19 6.99 -14.95 -7.42
CA ALA A 19 5.79 -14.48 -8.11
C ALA A 19 4.56 -15.35 -7.81
N ALA A 20 4.75 -16.63 -7.60
CA ALA A 20 3.65 -17.55 -7.33
C ALA A 20 3.05 -17.39 -5.92
N ASN A 21 3.85 -16.90 -4.98
CA ASN A 21 3.39 -16.71 -3.59
C ASN A 21 2.64 -15.40 -3.39
N ALA A 22 2.71 -14.48 -4.32
CA ALA A 22 2.05 -13.18 -4.21
C ALA A 22 0.53 -13.24 -4.46
N THR A 23 0.02 -14.36 -4.96
CA THR A 23 -1.36 -14.43 -5.46
C THR A 23 -2.38 -14.98 -4.47
N SER A 24 -1.98 -15.43 -3.30
CA SER A 24 -2.89 -16.10 -2.38
C SER A 24 -3.20 -15.35 -1.09
N ASP A 25 -2.70 -14.14 -0.94
CA ASP A 25 -2.95 -13.37 0.27
C ASP A 25 -4.21 -12.51 0.09
N ASN A 26 -5.26 -12.86 0.80
CA ASN A 26 -6.54 -12.15 0.82
C ASN A 26 -6.51 -10.85 1.63
N GLY A 27 -5.36 -10.25 1.79
CA GLY A 27 -5.21 -9.01 2.56
C GLY A 27 -5.13 -9.19 4.07
N ALA A 28 -5.43 -10.36 4.57
CA ALA A 28 -5.31 -10.64 6.00
C ALA A 28 -3.84 -10.67 6.42
N GLY A 29 -3.45 -9.73 7.28
CA GLY A 29 -2.07 -9.60 7.72
C GLY A 29 -1.14 -8.85 6.76
N GLN A 30 -1.66 -8.28 5.68
CA GLN A 30 -0.87 -7.46 4.77
C GLN A 30 -0.43 -6.15 5.42
N THR A 31 0.78 -5.75 5.10
CA THR A 31 1.35 -4.47 5.50
C THR A 31 1.58 -3.61 4.25
N LEU A 32 1.09 -2.39 4.30
CA LEU A 32 1.41 -1.38 3.30
C LEU A 32 2.68 -0.65 3.72
N LEU A 33 3.71 -0.68 2.88
CA LEU A 33 4.95 0.06 3.12
C LEU A 33 4.90 1.39 2.38
N LEU A 34 5.02 2.48 3.12
CA LEU A 34 5.20 3.82 2.59
C LEU A 34 6.67 4.19 2.63
N GLU A 35 7.30 4.29 1.48
CA GLU A 35 8.67 4.81 1.36
C GLU A 35 8.59 6.30 1.09
N THR A 36 9.02 7.10 2.05
CA THR A 36 8.98 8.55 1.97
C THR A 36 10.37 9.15 2.03
N SER A 37 10.50 10.42 1.66
CA SER A 37 11.75 11.16 1.80
C SER A 37 12.23 11.30 3.25
N GLN A 38 11.34 11.08 4.22
CA GLN A 38 11.62 11.16 5.66
C GLN A 38 11.82 9.79 6.31
N GLY A 39 11.67 8.72 5.56
CA GLY A 39 11.82 7.36 6.06
C GLY A 39 10.66 6.45 5.65
N GLN A 40 10.70 5.24 6.15
CA GLN A 40 9.72 4.21 5.84
C GLN A 40 8.65 4.15 6.93
N VAL A 41 7.40 4.02 6.51
CA VAL A 41 6.25 3.83 7.40
C VAL A 41 5.58 2.51 7.07
N GLU A 42 5.29 1.72 8.07
CA GLU A 42 4.56 0.46 7.94
C GLU A 42 3.12 0.65 8.40
N ILE A 43 2.16 0.31 7.55
CA ILE A 43 0.74 0.39 7.85
C ILE A 43 0.16 -1.03 7.83
N LYS A 44 -0.26 -1.50 8.99
CA LYS A 44 -0.98 -2.76 9.10
C LYS A 44 -2.38 -2.59 8.53
N MET A 45 -2.71 -3.38 7.51
CA MET A 45 -4.03 -3.36 6.90
C MET A 45 -5.05 -4.12 7.78
N LEU A 46 -6.27 -3.62 7.83
CA LEU A 46 -7.36 -4.18 8.64
C LEU A 46 -8.55 -4.57 7.75
N PRO A 47 -8.42 -5.63 6.93
CA PRO A 47 -9.46 -6.03 5.99
C PRO A 47 -10.75 -6.50 6.67
N GLU A 48 -10.67 -6.95 7.90
CA GLU A 48 -11.84 -7.33 8.70
C GLU A 48 -12.73 -6.13 9.05
N LEU A 49 -12.17 -4.92 9.09
CA LEU A 49 -12.90 -3.69 9.39
C LEU A 49 -13.30 -2.93 8.12
N ALA A 50 -12.46 -2.95 7.11
CA ALA A 50 -12.64 -2.16 5.89
C ALA A 50 -12.22 -2.97 4.64
N PRO A 51 -12.93 -4.05 4.32
CA PRO A 51 -12.52 -4.96 3.24
C PRO A 51 -12.44 -4.29 1.88
N LYS A 52 -13.39 -3.45 1.52
CA LYS A 52 -13.41 -2.73 0.23
C LYS A 52 -12.28 -1.71 0.14
N HIS A 53 -12.02 -0.97 1.21
CA HIS A 53 -10.95 0.00 1.26
C HIS A 53 -9.57 -0.66 1.19
N VAL A 54 -9.37 -1.74 1.94
CA VAL A 54 -8.10 -2.49 1.89
C VAL A 54 -7.87 -3.06 0.49
N ALA A 55 -8.87 -3.66 -0.13
CA ALA A 55 -8.76 -4.21 -1.48
C ALA A 55 -8.38 -3.12 -2.49
N ARG A 56 -9.03 -1.95 -2.42
CA ARG A 56 -8.74 -0.85 -3.34
C ARG A 56 -7.35 -0.25 -3.14
N ILE A 57 -6.93 -0.03 -1.90
CA ILE A 57 -5.58 0.46 -1.60
C ILE A 57 -4.53 -0.53 -2.07
N THR A 58 -4.74 -1.81 -1.87
CA THR A 58 -3.84 -2.87 -2.34
C THR A 58 -3.71 -2.85 -3.86
N GLU A 59 -4.82 -2.73 -4.58
CA GLU A 59 -4.83 -2.63 -6.03
C GLU A 59 -4.06 -1.40 -6.52
N LEU A 60 -4.35 -0.23 -5.96
CA LEU A 60 -3.70 1.01 -6.34
C LEU A 60 -2.19 0.99 -6.05
N ALA A 61 -1.80 0.50 -4.89
CA ALA A 61 -0.39 0.36 -4.52
C ALA A 61 0.36 -0.59 -5.46
N SER A 62 -0.26 -1.73 -5.79
CA SER A 62 0.31 -2.71 -6.73
C SER A 62 0.50 -2.14 -8.13
N ASN A 63 -0.35 -1.23 -8.54
CA ASN A 63 -0.27 -0.57 -9.85
C ASN A 63 0.64 0.65 -9.86
N GLY A 64 1.28 0.99 -8.76
CA GLY A 64 2.15 2.15 -8.66
C GLY A 64 1.42 3.49 -8.63
N PHE A 65 0.12 3.50 -8.33
CA PHE A 65 -0.69 4.73 -8.32
C PHE A 65 -0.15 5.78 -7.36
N TYR A 66 0.36 5.36 -6.22
CA TYR A 66 0.84 6.28 -5.19
C TYR A 66 2.27 6.76 -5.39
N ASP A 67 2.99 6.21 -6.36
CA ASP A 67 4.39 6.59 -6.59
C ASP A 67 4.48 8.06 -7.03
N GLY A 68 5.33 8.82 -6.36
CA GLY A 68 5.53 10.24 -6.62
C GLY A 68 4.47 11.18 -6.06
N ILE A 69 3.46 10.67 -5.36
CA ILE A 69 2.42 11.51 -4.73
C ILE A 69 2.98 12.16 -3.47
N ILE A 70 2.63 13.42 -3.26
CA ILE A 70 3.07 14.20 -2.11
C ILE A 70 2.10 14.09 -0.94
N PHE A 71 2.57 14.41 0.26
CA PHE A 71 1.70 14.75 1.38
C PHE A 71 1.27 16.21 1.22
N HIS A 72 0.07 16.42 0.72
CA HIS A 72 -0.41 17.76 0.39
C HIS A 72 -0.94 18.53 1.59
N ARG A 73 -1.17 17.86 2.72
CA ARG A 73 -1.67 18.48 3.94
C ARG A 73 -1.06 17.80 5.16
N VAL A 74 -0.32 18.56 5.95
CA VAL A 74 0.30 18.07 7.18
C VAL A 74 0.00 19.10 8.29
N ILE A 75 -0.68 18.66 9.34
CA ILE A 75 -0.98 19.47 10.50
C ILE A 75 -0.30 18.84 11.71
N PRO A 76 0.75 19.49 12.25
CA PRO A 76 1.45 18.97 13.42
C PRO A 76 0.52 18.72 14.60
N GLY A 77 0.67 17.55 15.25
CA GLY A 77 -0.16 17.16 16.37
C GLY A 77 -1.58 16.71 16.00
N PHE A 78 -1.89 16.64 14.70
CA PHE A 78 -3.21 16.22 14.23
C PHE A 78 -3.14 15.13 13.17
N MET A 79 -2.70 15.45 11.94
CA MET A 79 -2.75 14.50 10.83
C MET A 79 -1.79 14.82 9.69
N ALA A 80 -1.51 13.83 8.88
CA ALA A 80 -0.88 13.97 7.57
C ALA A 80 -1.78 13.31 6.52
N GLN A 81 -2.01 13.98 5.41
CA GLN A 81 -2.89 13.53 4.34
C GLN A 81 -2.12 13.42 3.03
N THR A 82 -2.36 12.31 2.33
CA THR A 82 -1.72 12.01 1.04
C THR A 82 -2.67 11.17 0.18
N GLY A 83 -2.24 10.82 -1.01
CA GLY A 83 -2.96 9.91 -1.90
C GLY A 83 -3.70 10.61 -3.04
N ASP A 84 -3.70 11.94 -3.07
CA ASP A 84 -4.26 12.71 -4.17
C ASP A 84 -3.18 12.94 -5.24
N PRO A 85 -3.35 12.40 -6.46
CA PRO A 85 -2.36 12.59 -7.53
C PRO A 85 -2.22 14.05 -7.97
N ASP A 86 -3.25 14.88 -7.76
CA ASP A 86 -3.20 16.31 -8.09
C ASP A 86 -2.54 17.15 -6.98
N GLY A 87 -2.40 16.59 -5.78
CA GLY A 87 -1.79 17.27 -4.65
C GLY A 87 -2.57 18.47 -4.12
N THR A 88 -3.87 18.54 -4.40
CA THR A 88 -4.75 19.66 -4.02
C THR A 88 -5.76 19.32 -2.94
N GLY A 89 -5.96 18.03 -2.68
CA GLY A 89 -7.02 17.52 -1.84
C GLY A 89 -8.36 17.28 -2.56
N MET A 90 -8.43 17.63 -3.84
CA MET A 90 -9.66 17.50 -4.66
C MET A 90 -9.61 16.31 -5.62
N GLY A 91 -8.43 15.77 -5.88
CA GLY A 91 -8.24 14.63 -6.76
C GLY A 91 -8.46 13.30 -6.06
N GLY A 92 -8.35 12.23 -6.82
CA GLY A 92 -8.48 10.87 -6.32
C GLY A 92 -8.22 9.83 -7.38
N SER A 93 -8.51 8.57 -7.07
CA SER A 93 -8.27 7.45 -7.97
C SER A 93 -9.32 7.29 -9.08
N GLY A 94 -10.29 8.18 -9.15
CA GLY A 94 -11.39 8.11 -10.12
C GLY A 94 -12.55 7.19 -9.71
N GLN A 95 -12.43 6.50 -8.59
CA GLN A 95 -13.48 5.62 -8.07
C GLN A 95 -13.77 5.97 -6.61
N LYS A 96 -15.04 6.20 -6.31
CA LYS A 96 -15.49 6.37 -4.93
C LYS A 96 -15.90 5.03 -4.35
N LEU A 97 -15.60 4.84 -3.09
CA LEU A 97 -16.00 3.68 -2.32
C LEU A 97 -17.12 4.03 -1.37
N GLU A 98 -17.99 3.06 -1.13
CA GLU A 98 -18.98 3.18 -0.05
C GLU A 98 -18.25 3.24 1.30
N ALA A 99 -18.77 4.04 2.23
CA ALA A 99 -18.24 4.12 3.57
C ALA A 99 -18.34 2.76 4.28
N GLU A 100 -17.29 2.41 4.99
CA GLU A 100 -17.23 1.20 5.81
C GLU A 100 -17.10 1.63 7.28
N PHE A 101 -18.21 1.99 7.89
CA PHE A 101 -18.24 2.47 9.28
C PHE A 101 -18.02 1.33 10.26
N THR A 102 -17.18 1.59 11.27
CA THR A 102 -16.88 0.67 12.34
C THR A 102 -16.81 1.42 13.67
N ASP A 103 -16.82 0.68 14.77
CA ASP A 103 -16.60 1.24 16.11
C ASP A 103 -15.12 1.40 16.46
N TYR A 104 -14.23 1.22 15.49
CA TYR A 104 -12.80 1.37 15.70
C TYR A 104 -12.45 2.82 15.97
N GLU A 105 -11.86 3.08 17.11
CA GLU A 105 -11.49 4.43 17.54
C GLU A 105 -10.24 4.93 16.81
N TYR A 106 -10.29 6.20 16.39
CA TYR A 106 -9.10 6.88 15.89
C TYR A 106 -8.17 7.23 17.05
N ARG A 107 -6.96 6.73 16.97
CA ARG A 107 -5.87 6.98 17.93
C ARG A 107 -4.61 7.37 17.18
N ASP A 108 -3.57 7.73 17.91
CA ASP A 108 -2.27 7.98 17.29
C ASP A 108 -1.83 6.77 16.46
N GLY A 109 -1.53 7.00 15.20
CA GLY A 109 -1.16 5.96 14.25
C GLY A 109 -2.31 5.31 13.49
N THR A 110 -3.57 5.69 13.75
CA THR A 110 -4.69 5.20 12.94
C THR A 110 -4.69 5.86 11.57
N VAL A 111 -4.86 5.04 10.53
CA VAL A 111 -4.98 5.51 9.15
C VAL A 111 -6.41 5.28 8.66
N GLY A 112 -7.03 6.32 8.16
CA GLY A 112 -8.38 6.27 7.61
C GLY A 112 -8.46 6.94 6.26
N MET A 113 -9.56 6.68 5.55
CA MET A 113 -9.84 7.33 4.27
C MET A 113 -10.41 8.73 4.47
N ALA A 114 -9.95 9.64 3.63
CA ALA A 114 -10.45 11.01 3.60
C ALA A 114 -11.58 11.17 2.58
#